data_4deb070ad60df80d472b56ad927a0e21
#
_entry.id   4deb070ad60df80d472b56ad927a0e21
#
_cell.length_a   1.000
_cell.length_b   1.000
_cell.length_c   1.000
_cell.angle_alpha   90.00
_cell.angle_beta   90.00
_cell.angle_gamma   90.00
#
_symmetry.space_group_name_H-M   'P 1'
#
loop_
_entity.id
_entity.type
_entity.pdbx_description
1 polymer ?
#
loop_
_entity_poly.entity_id
_entity_poly.type
_entity_poly.pdbx_seq_one_letter_code
_entity_poly.pdbx_strand_id
1 'polypeptide(L)'
;REGGMAGSYLYQDPEAKYDYIADVFDTLIVRDIRQKYKIRNPILMNRIVDFLMDNISNLTSARNIADALTGNKDKINHKTVGNYMQYLCNAFAFYRVRRYDIQGKKYLASSDKLYLSDHTFRYAKLGTKNLDYGRVLENIVAIELLRRGYEVYVGVLYKKEIDFVAIKRNEKLYIQVSDNISDEKTFEREVNPLLQIKDAYPKLVLARIRDEAYQYEGVQIIDIADWLAEQPSTSQK
;
A
#
# COMPACT_ATOMS: atom_id res chain seq x y z
N ARG A 1 6.83 13.24 4.66
CA ARG A 1 5.49 13.88 4.57
C ARG A 1 5.19 14.42 3.16
N GLU A 2 6.21 14.58 2.33
CA GLU A 2 6.08 15.04 0.94
C GLU A 2 5.93 13.84 0.01
N GLY A 3 5.00 13.95 -0.95
CA GLY A 3 4.71 12.91 -1.93
C GLY A 3 5.11 13.29 -3.35
N GLY A 4 4.56 12.60 -4.33
CA GLY A 4 4.87 12.77 -5.74
C GLY A 4 4.10 13.88 -6.47
N MET A 5 3.25 14.66 -5.77
CA MET A 5 2.44 15.70 -6.38
C MET A 5 3.28 16.94 -6.74
N ALA A 6 3.75 17.01 -7.99
CA ALA A 6 4.65 18.06 -8.46
C ALA A 6 4.13 19.48 -8.19
N GLY A 7 2.83 19.74 -8.38
CA GLY A 7 2.23 21.05 -8.10
C GLY A 7 2.31 21.49 -6.64
N SER A 8 2.45 20.54 -5.69
CA SER A 8 2.54 20.87 -4.28
C SER A 8 3.86 21.59 -3.91
N TYR A 9 4.91 21.42 -4.71
CA TYR A 9 6.22 22.07 -4.50
C TYR A 9 6.22 23.57 -4.84
N LEU A 10 5.15 24.06 -5.48
CA LEU A 10 4.99 25.49 -5.72
C LEU A 10 4.54 26.27 -4.48
N TYR A 11 4.07 25.56 -3.45
CA TYR A 11 3.60 26.15 -2.20
C TYR A 11 4.69 26.09 -1.14
N GLN A 12 5.03 27.24 -0.55
CA GLN A 12 6.02 27.30 0.55
C GLN A 12 5.36 27.04 1.91
N ASP A 13 4.10 27.46 2.07
CA ASP A 13 3.32 27.22 3.26
C ASP A 13 2.82 25.76 3.33
N PRO A 14 3.07 25.03 4.43
CA PRO A 14 2.64 23.65 4.58
C PRO A 14 1.11 23.47 4.54
N GLU A 15 0.33 24.41 5.11
CA GLU A 15 -1.14 24.32 5.09
C GLU A 15 -1.66 24.47 3.67
N ALA A 16 -1.23 25.51 2.94
CA ALA A 16 -1.59 25.72 1.54
C ALA A 16 -1.19 24.53 0.65
N LYS A 17 -0.05 23.85 0.94
CA LYS A 17 0.36 22.65 0.27
C LYS A 17 -0.64 21.51 0.47
N TYR A 18 -1.07 21.27 1.71
CA TYR A 18 -2.03 20.20 2.00
C TYR A 18 -3.43 20.50 1.48
N ASP A 19 -3.88 21.76 1.53
CA ASP A 19 -5.14 22.17 0.92
C ASP A 19 -5.14 21.91 -0.59
N TYR A 20 -4.07 22.29 -1.28
CA TYR A 20 -3.91 21.99 -2.70
C TYR A 20 -3.99 20.47 -2.99
N ILE A 21 -3.30 19.64 -2.19
CA ILE A 21 -3.31 18.17 -2.35
C ILE A 21 -4.72 17.62 -2.10
N ALA A 22 -5.42 18.11 -1.09
CA ALA A 22 -6.81 17.73 -0.80
C ALA A 22 -7.74 18.10 -1.96
N ASP A 23 -7.62 19.30 -2.50
CA ASP A 23 -8.41 19.80 -3.63
C ASP A 23 -8.15 18.99 -4.91
N VAL A 24 -6.90 18.59 -5.15
CA VAL A 24 -6.54 17.70 -6.26
C VAL A 24 -7.25 16.36 -6.10
N PHE A 25 -7.20 15.77 -4.92
CA PHE A 25 -7.88 14.50 -4.66
C PHE A 25 -9.39 14.62 -4.86
N ASP A 26 -10.01 15.63 -4.25
CA ASP A 26 -11.47 15.83 -4.32
C ASP A 26 -11.94 16.15 -5.74
N THR A 27 -11.17 16.92 -6.48
CA THR A 27 -11.52 17.33 -7.84
C THR A 27 -11.30 16.21 -8.86
N LEU A 28 -10.10 15.63 -8.92
CA LEU A 28 -9.74 14.65 -9.95
C LEU A 28 -10.33 13.27 -9.65
N ILE A 29 -10.35 12.86 -8.39
CA ILE A 29 -10.75 11.50 -8.01
C ILE A 29 -12.24 11.45 -7.72
N VAL A 30 -12.71 12.22 -6.72
CA VAL A 30 -14.07 12.10 -6.21
C VAL A 30 -15.09 12.67 -7.19
N ARG A 31 -14.82 13.84 -7.78
CA ARG A 31 -15.72 14.44 -8.77
C ARG A 31 -15.82 13.58 -10.02
N ASP A 32 -14.69 13.20 -10.60
CA ASP A 32 -14.67 12.45 -11.86
C ASP A 32 -15.28 11.06 -11.70
N ILE A 33 -15.01 10.37 -10.57
CA ILE A 33 -15.69 9.11 -10.25
C ILE A 33 -17.20 9.30 -10.12
N ARG A 34 -17.65 10.34 -9.39
CA ARG A 34 -19.08 10.62 -9.21
C ARG A 34 -19.80 10.83 -10.53
N GLN A 35 -19.21 11.59 -11.45
CA GLN A 35 -19.78 11.87 -12.76
C GLN A 35 -19.82 10.59 -13.62
N LYS A 36 -18.69 9.88 -13.73
CA LYS A 36 -18.57 8.69 -14.59
C LYS A 36 -19.49 7.55 -14.16
N TYR A 37 -19.60 7.30 -12.85
CA TYR A 37 -20.32 6.14 -12.33
C TYR A 37 -21.70 6.48 -11.73
N LYS A 38 -22.15 7.74 -11.83
CA LYS A 38 -23.44 8.22 -11.31
C LYS A 38 -23.67 7.78 -9.86
N ILE A 39 -22.73 8.11 -8.99
CA ILE A 39 -22.75 7.71 -7.59
C ILE A 39 -24.02 8.18 -6.89
N ARG A 40 -24.85 7.23 -6.41
CA ARG A 40 -26.14 7.54 -5.75
C ARG A 40 -25.98 8.02 -4.31
N ASN A 41 -24.95 7.56 -3.61
CA ASN A 41 -24.67 7.95 -2.23
C ASN A 41 -23.24 8.51 -2.09
N PRO A 42 -23.05 9.83 -2.33
CA PRO A 42 -21.74 10.48 -2.19
C PRO A 42 -21.18 10.45 -0.76
N ILE A 43 -22.08 10.48 0.25
CA ILE A 43 -21.67 10.44 1.67
C ILE A 43 -21.02 9.09 1.97
N LEU A 44 -21.65 8.00 1.54
CA LEU A 44 -21.06 6.65 1.70
C LEU A 44 -19.73 6.52 0.95
N MET A 45 -19.63 7.11 -0.25
CA MET A 45 -18.37 7.12 -1.01
C MET A 45 -17.24 7.78 -0.23
N ASN A 46 -17.49 8.96 0.35
CA ASN A 46 -16.49 9.65 1.18
C ASN A 46 -16.09 8.81 2.40
N ARG A 47 -17.06 8.23 3.11
CA ARG A 47 -16.79 7.35 4.27
C ARG A 47 -15.93 6.14 3.90
N ILE A 48 -16.13 5.57 2.69
CA ILE A 48 -15.29 4.48 2.18
C ILE A 48 -13.88 4.98 1.88
N VAL A 49 -13.74 6.16 1.26
CA VAL A 49 -12.43 6.78 1.00
C VAL A 49 -11.67 7.01 2.30
N ASP A 50 -12.30 7.64 3.29
CA ASP A 50 -11.69 7.92 4.59
C ASP A 50 -11.27 6.63 5.30
N PHE A 51 -12.15 5.60 5.28
CA PHE A 51 -11.82 4.29 5.84
C PHE A 51 -10.62 3.65 5.15
N LEU A 52 -10.56 3.69 3.82
CA LEU A 52 -9.45 3.12 3.06
C LEU A 52 -8.14 3.86 3.30
N MET A 53 -8.17 5.19 3.40
CA MET A 53 -7.00 6.01 3.73
C MET A 53 -6.47 5.74 5.15
N ASP A 54 -7.36 5.54 6.12
CA ASP A 54 -6.97 5.24 7.50
C ASP A 54 -6.47 3.79 7.66
N ASN A 55 -6.88 2.90 6.75
CA ASN A 55 -6.54 1.48 6.75
C ASN A 55 -5.65 1.06 5.56
N ILE A 56 -4.82 1.97 5.03
CA ILE A 56 -3.85 1.62 4.00
C ILE A 56 -2.95 0.47 4.48
N SER A 57 -2.54 -0.40 3.56
CA SER A 57 -1.70 -1.57 3.86
C SER A 57 -2.37 -2.65 4.74
N ASN A 58 -3.60 -2.46 5.18
CA ASN A 58 -4.34 -3.49 5.92
C ASN A 58 -5.15 -4.38 4.99
N LEU A 59 -5.21 -5.67 5.34
CA LEU A 59 -6.14 -6.58 4.68
C LEU A 59 -7.59 -6.13 4.91
N THR A 60 -8.32 -5.93 3.82
CA THR A 60 -9.72 -5.53 3.88
C THR A 60 -10.57 -6.21 2.82
N SER A 61 -11.88 -6.17 3.00
CA SER A 61 -12.87 -6.65 2.05
C SER A 61 -14.08 -5.73 2.05
N ALA A 62 -14.87 -5.77 0.97
CA ALA A 62 -16.10 -4.99 0.90
C ALA A 62 -17.08 -5.32 2.05
N ARG A 63 -17.06 -6.54 2.57
CA ARG A 63 -17.88 -6.95 3.72
C ARG A 63 -17.36 -6.29 5.00
N ASN A 64 -16.05 -6.39 5.27
CA ASN A 64 -15.45 -5.77 6.46
C ASN A 64 -15.71 -4.26 6.51
N ILE A 65 -15.56 -3.58 5.36
CA ILE A 65 -15.84 -2.14 5.26
C ILE A 65 -17.34 -1.87 5.50
N ALA A 66 -18.23 -2.64 4.88
CA ALA A 66 -19.67 -2.49 5.08
C ALA A 66 -20.04 -2.65 6.55
N ASP A 67 -19.50 -3.68 7.21
CA ASP A 67 -19.75 -3.95 8.62
C ASP A 67 -19.22 -2.83 9.52
N ALA A 68 -18.00 -2.36 9.27
CA ALA A 68 -17.36 -1.27 10.02
C ALA A 68 -18.10 0.08 9.86
N LEU A 69 -18.65 0.35 8.67
CA LEU A 69 -19.36 1.59 8.37
C LEU A 69 -20.87 1.52 8.69
N THR A 70 -21.42 0.33 8.96
CA THR A 70 -22.82 0.15 9.33
C THR A 70 -23.07 0.73 10.73
N GLY A 71 -23.99 1.66 10.84
CA GLY A 71 -24.49 2.19 12.09
C GLY A 71 -25.77 1.47 12.55
N ASN A 72 -26.34 1.90 13.69
CA ASN A 72 -27.54 1.29 14.28
C ASN A 72 -28.81 1.39 13.41
N LYS A 73 -28.84 2.26 12.40
CA LYS A 73 -30.05 2.55 11.61
C LYS A 73 -30.02 2.08 10.16
N ASP A 74 -28.84 1.97 9.54
CA ASP A 74 -28.75 1.69 8.10
C ASP A 74 -27.73 0.59 7.79
N LYS A 75 -28.24 -0.55 7.32
CA LYS A 75 -27.37 -1.64 6.86
C LYS A 75 -26.76 -1.31 5.51
N ILE A 76 -25.43 -1.17 5.48
CA ILE A 76 -24.67 -0.89 4.25
C ILE A 76 -24.52 -2.18 3.43
N ASN A 77 -24.88 -2.10 2.15
CA ASN A 77 -24.76 -3.25 1.25
C ASN A 77 -23.29 -3.40 0.79
N HIS A 78 -22.68 -4.54 1.12
CA HIS A 78 -21.30 -4.86 0.76
C HIS A 78 -21.06 -4.88 -0.77
N LYS A 79 -22.07 -5.18 -1.60
CA LYS A 79 -21.94 -5.09 -3.08
C LYS A 79 -21.74 -3.64 -3.51
N THR A 80 -22.44 -2.69 -2.89
CA THR A 80 -22.25 -1.25 -3.15
C THR A 80 -20.85 -0.81 -2.75
N VAL A 81 -20.38 -1.24 -1.59
CA VAL A 81 -19.00 -0.96 -1.12
C VAL A 81 -17.98 -1.52 -2.13
N GLY A 82 -18.16 -2.77 -2.56
CA GLY A 82 -17.29 -3.41 -3.55
C GLY A 82 -17.23 -2.65 -4.88
N ASN A 83 -18.38 -2.16 -5.36
CA ASN A 83 -18.43 -1.34 -6.57
C ASN A 83 -17.66 -0.02 -6.37
N TYR A 84 -17.83 0.66 -5.23
CA TYR A 84 -17.13 1.92 -4.95
C TYR A 84 -15.62 1.72 -4.82
N MET A 85 -15.18 0.64 -4.16
CA MET A 85 -13.77 0.24 -4.16
C MET A 85 -13.23 0.03 -5.58
N GLN A 86 -14.01 -0.64 -6.43
CA GLN A 86 -13.61 -0.88 -7.82
C GLN A 86 -13.50 0.43 -8.61
N TYR A 87 -14.41 1.39 -8.39
CA TYR A 87 -14.36 2.69 -9.07
C TYR A 87 -13.12 3.50 -8.65
N LEU A 88 -12.77 3.46 -7.36
CA LEU A 88 -11.54 4.07 -6.85
C LEU A 88 -10.28 3.46 -7.46
N CYS A 89 -10.27 2.12 -7.62
CA CYS A 89 -9.15 1.44 -8.29
C CYS A 89 -9.10 1.77 -9.80
N ASN A 90 -10.24 1.84 -10.48
CA ASN A 90 -10.30 2.18 -11.91
C ASN A 90 -9.87 3.64 -12.19
N ALA A 91 -9.98 4.51 -11.21
CA ALA A 91 -9.51 5.90 -11.26
C ALA A 91 -8.06 6.05 -10.77
N PHE A 92 -7.38 4.96 -10.46
CA PHE A 92 -6.01 4.95 -9.93
C PHE A 92 -5.85 5.75 -8.61
N ALA A 93 -6.94 5.96 -7.86
CA ALA A 93 -6.85 6.51 -6.52
C ALA A 93 -6.22 5.51 -5.56
N PHE A 94 -6.56 4.24 -5.73
CA PHE A 94 -6.01 3.12 -4.98
C PHE A 94 -5.59 1.99 -5.92
N TYR A 95 -4.55 1.27 -5.53
CA TYR A 95 -4.11 0.04 -6.16
C TYR A 95 -4.48 -1.15 -5.30
N ARG A 96 -5.18 -2.12 -5.89
CA ARG A 96 -5.58 -3.36 -5.23
C ARG A 96 -4.50 -4.41 -5.40
N VAL A 97 -3.98 -4.90 -4.29
CA VAL A 97 -2.97 -5.97 -4.25
C VAL A 97 -3.60 -7.22 -3.64
N ARG A 98 -3.65 -8.27 -4.45
CA ARG A 98 -4.25 -9.56 -4.09
C ARG A 98 -3.29 -10.40 -3.27
N ARG A 99 -3.83 -11.37 -2.57
CA ARG A 99 -3.03 -12.35 -1.82
C ARG A 99 -2.55 -13.48 -2.73
N TYR A 100 -1.34 -13.95 -2.46
CA TYR A 100 -0.68 -15.03 -3.19
C TYR A 100 -0.14 -16.07 -2.20
N ASP A 101 -0.61 -17.31 -2.33
CA ASP A 101 -0.10 -18.45 -1.54
C ASP A 101 1.27 -18.88 -2.11
N ILE A 102 2.32 -18.60 -1.35
CA ILE A 102 3.72 -18.85 -1.76
C ILE A 102 3.96 -20.34 -1.95
N GLN A 103 3.43 -21.17 -1.06
CA GLN A 103 3.61 -22.63 -1.12
C GLN A 103 2.75 -23.27 -2.21
N GLY A 104 1.47 -22.93 -2.26
CA GLY A 104 0.52 -23.46 -3.25
C GLY A 104 0.65 -22.81 -4.62
N LYS A 105 1.45 -21.74 -4.76
CA LYS A 105 1.65 -20.98 -6.00
C LYS A 105 0.34 -20.57 -6.69
N LYS A 106 -0.63 -20.12 -5.89
CA LYS A 106 -1.99 -19.74 -6.37
C LYS A 106 -2.48 -18.44 -5.75
N TYR A 107 -3.34 -17.77 -6.48
CA TYR A 107 -4.03 -16.56 -6.00
C TYR A 107 -5.16 -16.93 -5.04
N LEU A 108 -5.31 -16.16 -3.98
CA LEU A 108 -6.35 -16.36 -2.98
C LEU A 108 -7.50 -15.38 -3.23
N ALA A 109 -8.72 -15.88 -3.23
CA ALA A 109 -9.95 -15.09 -3.38
C ALA A 109 -10.45 -14.52 -2.04
N SER A 110 -9.52 -14.01 -1.22
CA SER A 110 -9.83 -13.47 0.11
C SER A 110 -9.62 -11.96 0.17
N SER A 111 -9.57 -11.39 1.36
CA SER A 111 -9.28 -9.96 1.57
C SER A 111 -8.01 -9.52 0.83
N ASP A 112 -8.04 -8.32 0.28
CA ASP A 112 -6.94 -7.69 -0.44
C ASP A 112 -6.35 -6.56 0.41
N LYS A 113 -5.13 -6.11 0.11
CA LYS A 113 -4.62 -4.81 0.58
C LYS A 113 -4.91 -3.74 -0.48
N LEU A 114 -5.21 -2.53 -0.04
CA LEU A 114 -5.31 -1.37 -0.91
C LEU A 114 -4.23 -0.36 -0.56
N TYR A 115 -3.49 0.08 -1.58
CA TYR A 115 -2.44 1.06 -1.46
C TYR A 115 -2.86 2.35 -2.16
N LEU A 116 -2.68 3.47 -1.49
CA LEU A 116 -3.02 4.79 -1.99
C LEU A 116 -1.96 5.24 -3.02
N SER A 117 -2.40 5.79 -4.14
CA SER A 117 -1.49 6.20 -5.23
C SER A 117 -0.45 7.25 -4.81
N ASP A 118 -0.78 8.10 -3.86
CA ASP A 118 0.15 9.01 -3.19
C ASP A 118 -0.23 9.11 -1.70
N HIS A 119 0.70 8.79 -0.82
CA HIS A 119 0.47 8.81 0.62
C HIS A 119 0.15 10.21 1.17
N THR A 120 0.49 11.29 0.45
CA THR A 120 0.17 12.65 0.86
C THR A 120 -1.32 12.94 0.84
N PHE A 121 -2.11 12.24 0.04
CA PHE A 121 -3.58 12.35 0.11
C PHE A 121 -4.12 11.99 1.48
N ARG A 122 -3.51 10.97 2.14
CA ARG A 122 -3.87 10.62 3.51
C ARG A 122 -3.57 11.77 4.48
N TYR A 123 -2.36 12.37 4.37
CA TYR A 123 -2.00 13.51 5.22
C TYR A 123 -2.93 14.70 5.01
N ALA A 124 -3.21 15.04 3.75
CA ALA A 124 -4.08 16.15 3.40
C ALA A 124 -5.52 15.98 3.90
N LYS A 125 -6.05 14.75 3.89
CA LYS A 125 -7.45 14.46 4.26
C LYS A 125 -7.63 14.12 5.73
N LEU A 126 -6.70 13.41 6.36
CA LEU A 126 -6.83 12.86 7.72
C LEU A 126 -5.78 13.43 8.71
N GLY A 127 -4.82 14.21 8.22
CA GLY A 127 -3.72 14.70 9.03
C GLY A 127 -2.86 13.58 9.58
N THR A 128 -2.36 13.75 10.81
CA THR A 128 -1.52 12.77 11.52
C THR A 128 -2.32 11.82 12.41
N LYS A 129 -3.65 11.89 12.37
CA LYS A 129 -4.52 11.02 13.16
C LYS A 129 -4.28 9.55 12.78
N ASN A 130 -4.13 8.69 13.79
CA ASN A 130 -3.89 7.26 13.63
C ASN A 130 -2.71 6.91 12.68
N LEU A 131 -1.70 7.78 12.62
CA LEU A 131 -0.59 7.59 11.71
C LEU A 131 0.30 6.44 12.17
N ASP A 132 0.42 5.45 11.30
CA ASP A 132 1.35 4.33 11.41
C ASP A 132 2.41 4.46 10.30
N TYR A 133 3.63 4.76 10.70
CA TYR A 133 4.73 4.96 9.75
C TYR A 133 5.09 3.67 9.00
N GLY A 134 4.98 2.51 9.63
CA GLY A 134 5.21 1.23 8.96
C GLY A 134 4.27 1.04 7.77
N ARG A 135 2.98 1.32 7.95
CA ARG A 135 1.99 1.25 6.85
C ARG A 135 2.23 2.28 5.75
N VAL A 136 2.68 3.49 6.12
CA VAL A 136 3.03 4.51 5.12
C VAL A 136 4.24 4.07 4.29
N LEU A 137 5.27 3.51 4.93
CA LEU A 137 6.45 2.98 4.23
C LEU A 137 6.08 1.79 3.34
N GLU A 138 5.25 0.89 3.83
CA GLU A 138 4.72 -0.22 3.03
C GLU A 138 3.96 0.29 1.79
N ASN A 139 3.11 1.33 1.96
CA ASN A 139 2.43 1.96 0.83
C ASN A 139 3.41 2.56 -0.19
N ILE A 140 4.47 3.24 0.26
CA ILE A 140 5.49 3.81 -0.62
C ILE A 140 6.20 2.70 -1.41
N VAL A 141 6.59 1.61 -0.74
CA VAL A 141 7.23 0.46 -1.40
C VAL A 141 6.29 -0.19 -2.42
N ALA A 142 5.00 -0.35 -2.09
CA ALA A 142 4.01 -0.89 -3.03
C ALA A 142 3.94 -0.08 -4.33
N ILE A 143 3.84 1.26 -4.20
CA ILE A 143 3.78 2.15 -5.37
C ILE A 143 5.09 2.12 -6.16
N GLU A 144 6.24 2.07 -5.48
CA GLU A 144 7.53 1.97 -6.14
C GLU A 144 7.70 0.65 -6.90
N LEU A 145 7.29 -0.48 -6.33
CA LEU A 145 7.29 -1.77 -7.02
C LEU A 145 6.43 -1.75 -8.30
N LEU A 146 5.22 -1.17 -8.21
CA LEU A 146 4.36 -0.97 -9.37
C LEU A 146 5.02 -0.06 -10.42
N ARG A 147 5.67 1.04 -9.99
CA ARG A 147 6.42 1.95 -10.88
C ARG A 147 7.58 1.24 -11.57
N ARG A 148 8.29 0.35 -10.87
CA ARG A 148 9.36 -0.49 -11.44
C ARG A 148 8.82 -1.57 -12.39
N GLY A 149 7.49 -1.71 -12.53
CA GLY A 149 6.83 -2.63 -13.46
C GLY A 149 6.69 -4.05 -12.91
N TYR A 150 6.70 -4.24 -11.60
CA TYR A 150 6.37 -5.52 -10.98
C TYR A 150 4.86 -5.72 -10.88
N GLU A 151 4.41 -6.95 -11.05
CA GLU A 151 3.14 -7.42 -10.52
C GLU A 151 3.32 -7.67 -9.02
N VAL A 152 2.48 -7.03 -8.21
CA VAL A 152 2.65 -7.02 -6.75
C VAL A 152 1.54 -7.81 -6.09
N TYR A 153 1.92 -8.65 -5.13
CA TYR A 153 1.01 -9.49 -4.35
C TYR A 153 1.38 -9.44 -2.87
N VAL A 154 0.39 -9.64 -1.99
CA VAL A 154 0.63 -9.92 -0.57
C VAL A 154 0.91 -11.42 -0.42
N GLY A 155 2.08 -11.77 0.05
CA GLY A 155 2.48 -13.15 0.23
C GLY A 155 1.79 -13.81 1.43
N VAL A 156 1.42 -15.07 1.28
CA VAL A 156 0.93 -15.91 2.38
C VAL A 156 1.78 -17.17 2.43
N LEU A 157 2.47 -17.36 3.56
CA LEU A 157 3.22 -18.58 3.83
C LEU A 157 2.66 -19.24 5.10
N TYR A 158 1.89 -20.32 4.94
CA TYR A 158 1.10 -20.94 6.00
C TYR A 158 0.13 -19.93 6.65
N LYS A 159 0.43 -19.50 7.89
CA LYS A 159 -0.35 -18.49 8.63
C LYS A 159 0.35 -17.12 8.71
N LYS A 160 1.54 -17.00 8.11
CA LYS A 160 2.32 -15.76 8.13
C LYS A 160 2.10 -14.98 6.84
N GLU A 161 2.10 -13.67 6.98
CA GLU A 161 2.07 -12.74 5.87
C GLU A 161 3.50 -12.35 5.47
N ILE A 162 3.72 -12.17 4.18
CA ILE A 162 4.86 -11.49 3.59
C ILE A 162 4.31 -10.27 2.90
N ASP A 163 4.82 -9.09 3.22
CA ASP A 163 4.25 -7.84 2.73
C ASP A 163 4.15 -7.84 1.21
N PHE A 164 5.23 -8.25 0.52
CA PHE A 164 5.20 -8.32 -0.93
C PHE A 164 5.84 -9.58 -1.51
N VAL A 165 5.15 -10.12 -2.51
CA VAL A 165 5.70 -10.99 -3.55
C VAL A 165 5.65 -10.18 -4.83
N ALA A 166 6.79 -9.70 -5.31
CA ALA A 166 6.90 -8.90 -6.53
C ALA A 166 7.42 -9.76 -7.68
N ILE A 167 6.67 -9.82 -8.79
CA ILE A 167 6.97 -10.68 -9.93
C ILE A 167 7.10 -9.83 -11.19
N LYS A 168 8.18 -9.99 -11.94
CA LYS A 168 8.41 -9.31 -13.21
C LYS A 168 9.13 -10.25 -14.19
N ARG A 169 8.43 -10.74 -15.20
CA ARG A 169 8.96 -11.75 -16.12
C ARG A 169 9.48 -12.98 -15.37
N ASN A 170 10.81 -13.16 -15.36
CA ASN A 170 11.49 -14.27 -14.69
C ASN A 170 12.04 -13.90 -13.31
N GLU A 171 11.86 -12.66 -12.89
CA GLU A 171 12.29 -12.16 -11.58
C GLU A 171 11.17 -12.32 -10.56
N LYS A 172 11.53 -12.72 -9.36
CA LYS A 172 10.65 -12.73 -8.20
C LYS A 172 11.42 -12.25 -6.99
N LEU A 173 10.79 -11.41 -6.19
CA LEU A 173 11.33 -10.88 -4.94
C LEU A 173 10.33 -11.12 -3.82
N TYR A 174 10.85 -11.39 -2.62
CA TYR A 174 10.07 -11.41 -1.38
C TYR A 174 10.53 -10.26 -0.51
N ILE A 175 9.61 -9.43 -0.05
CA ILE A 175 9.95 -8.19 0.65
C ILE A 175 9.10 -8.06 1.91
N GLN A 176 9.77 -7.75 3.03
CA GLN A 176 9.17 -7.22 4.26
C GLN A 176 9.55 -5.77 4.42
N VAL A 177 8.65 -4.96 4.97
CA VAL A 177 8.85 -3.52 5.17
C VAL A 177 8.63 -3.19 6.65
N SER A 178 9.59 -2.53 7.27
CA SER A 178 9.50 -2.14 8.67
C SER A 178 9.94 -0.69 8.88
N ASP A 179 9.33 0.00 9.83
CA ASP A 179 9.78 1.32 10.25
C ASP A 179 11.09 1.24 11.04
N ASN A 180 11.26 0.20 11.84
CA ASN A 180 12.44 0.00 12.67
C ASN A 180 12.64 -1.49 12.96
N ILE A 181 13.90 -1.94 12.91
CA ILE A 181 14.33 -3.30 13.21
C ILE A 181 15.47 -3.34 14.23
N SER A 182 15.64 -2.28 15.03
CA SER A 182 16.73 -2.16 16.00
C SER A 182 16.56 -3.08 17.22
N ASP A 183 15.32 -3.46 17.56
CA ASP A 183 15.08 -4.46 18.60
C ASP A 183 15.01 -5.88 18.01
N GLU A 184 15.58 -6.84 18.74
CA GLU A 184 15.71 -8.23 18.31
C GLU A 184 14.37 -8.88 17.98
N LYS A 185 13.33 -8.63 18.76
CA LYS A 185 12.01 -9.20 18.58
C LYS A 185 11.35 -8.70 17.28
N THR A 186 11.51 -7.43 16.96
CA THR A 186 11.02 -6.87 15.69
C THR A 186 11.83 -7.40 14.53
N PHE A 187 13.16 -7.45 14.66
CA PHE A 187 14.03 -8.03 13.65
C PHE A 187 13.63 -9.48 13.31
N GLU A 188 13.49 -10.33 14.31
CA GLU A 188 13.06 -11.73 14.13
C GLU A 188 11.68 -11.83 13.48
N ARG A 189 10.75 -10.98 13.85
CA ARG A 189 9.39 -10.95 13.27
C ARG A 189 9.42 -10.69 11.77
N GLU A 190 10.30 -9.81 11.30
CA GLU A 190 10.42 -9.45 9.88
C GLU A 190 11.25 -10.47 9.09
N VAL A 191 12.32 -11.00 9.67
CA VAL A 191 13.24 -11.92 8.97
C VAL A 191 12.73 -13.35 8.94
N ASN A 192 12.21 -13.86 10.06
CA ASN A 192 11.80 -15.27 10.18
C ASN A 192 10.78 -15.76 9.12
N PRO A 193 9.77 -14.96 8.71
CA PRO A 193 8.89 -15.38 7.62
C PRO A 193 9.64 -15.60 6.30
N LEU A 194 10.61 -14.75 5.98
CA LEU A 194 11.43 -14.84 4.76
C LEU A 194 12.35 -16.06 4.78
N LEU A 195 12.96 -16.38 5.92
CA LEU A 195 13.82 -17.58 6.09
C LEU A 195 13.05 -18.89 5.88
N GLN A 196 11.75 -18.89 6.09
CA GLN A 196 10.90 -20.07 5.88
C GLN A 196 10.59 -20.33 4.40
N ILE A 197 10.85 -19.38 3.50
CA ILE A 197 10.66 -19.54 2.07
C ILE A 197 11.80 -20.35 1.48
N LYS A 198 11.50 -21.58 1.02
CA LYS A 198 12.49 -22.55 0.56
C LYS A 198 12.76 -22.47 -0.95
N ASP A 199 12.89 -21.27 -1.50
CA ASP A 199 13.31 -21.08 -2.88
C ASP A 199 14.52 -20.14 -2.97
N ALA A 200 15.14 -20.08 -4.16
CA ALA A 200 16.36 -19.31 -4.40
C ALA A 200 16.12 -17.84 -4.78
N TYR A 201 14.87 -17.39 -4.78
CA TYR A 201 14.59 -15.99 -5.12
C TYR A 201 15.04 -15.04 -4.01
N PRO A 202 15.50 -13.83 -4.36
CA PRO A 202 15.94 -12.83 -3.40
C PRO A 202 14.87 -12.50 -2.35
N LYS A 203 15.34 -12.31 -1.13
CA LYS A 203 14.56 -11.98 0.05
C LYS A 203 15.12 -10.71 0.67
N LEU A 204 14.28 -9.72 0.89
CA LEU A 204 14.66 -8.37 1.30
C LEU A 204 13.86 -7.97 2.55
N VAL A 205 14.52 -7.33 3.49
CA VAL A 205 13.89 -6.48 4.50
C VAL A 205 14.25 -5.04 4.19
N LEU A 206 13.27 -4.22 3.91
CA LEU A 206 13.42 -2.78 3.70
C LEU A 206 13.03 -2.06 4.98
N ALA A 207 13.98 -1.40 5.63
CA ALA A 207 13.74 -0.72 6.90
C ALA A 207 14.50 0.60 6.99
N ARG A 208 14.10 1.49 7.90
CA ARG A 208 14.89 2.70 8.19
C ARG A 208 16.03 2.37 9.14
N ILE A 209 17.11 1.85 8.61
CA ILE A 209 18.29 1.46 9.39
C ILE A 209 19.36 2.55 9.45
N ARG A 210 19.48 3.39 8.43
CA ARG A 210 20.53 4.44 8.27
C ARG A 210 21.95 3.89 8.27
N ASP A 211 22.09 2.58 8.06
CA ASP A 211 23.35 1.86 8.00
C ASP A 211 23.54 1.27 6.60
N GLU A 212 24.76 0.85 6.28
CA GLU A 212 25.03 0.14 5.04
C GLU A 212 24.24 -1.17 4.95
N ALA A 213 23.88 -1.55 3.73
CA ALA A 213 23.18 -2.80 3.49
C ALA A 213 24.02 -4.01 3.95
N TYR A 214 23.38 -4.96 4.59
CA TYR A 214 24.03 -6.19 5.04
C TYR A 214 23.15 -7.42 4.79
N GLN A 215 23.70 -8.60 5.02
CA GLN A 215 23.01 -9.86 4.81
C GLN A 215 22.93 -10.67 6.10
N TYR A 216 21.76 -11.23 6.37
CA TYR A 216 21.51 -12.15 7.48
C TYR A 216 20.85 -13.42 6.95
N GLU A 217 21.56 -14.56 7.05
CA GLU A 217 21.09 -15.89 6.61
C GLU A 217 20.48 -15.91 5.19
N GLY A 218 21.05 -15.12 4.25
CA GLY A 218 20.57 -15.05 2.87
C GLY A 218 19.44 -14.03 2.65
N VAL A 219 18.98 -13.33 3.69
CA VAL A 219 18.06 -12.18 3.58
C VAL A 219 18.87 -10.90 3.53
N GLN A 220 18.64 -10.07 2.54
CA GLN A 220 19.28 -8.76 2.42
C GLN A 220 18.52 -7.73 3.26
N ILE A 221 19.22 -6.99 4.09
CA ILE A 221 18.69 -5.90 4.90
C ILE A 221 19.19 -4.59 4.31
N ILE A 222 18.27 -3.75 3.83
CA ILE A 222 18.60 -2.56 3.04
C ILE A 222 17.85 -1.36 3.64
N ASP A 223 18.54 -0.20 3.72
CA ASP A 223 17.86 1.05 4.06
C ASP A 223 16.81 1.38 2.99
N ILE A 224 15.60 1.69 3.42
CA ILE A 224 14.49 1.96 2.51
C ILE A 224 14.72 3.18 1.61
N ALA A 225 15.44 4.21 2.11
CA ALA A 225 15.74 5.39 1.31
C ALA A 225 16.76 5.07 0.21
N ASP A 226 17.76 4.26 0.51
CA ASP A 226 18.76 3.81 -0.46
C ASP A 226 18.09 2.96 -1.55
N TRP A 227 17.24 1.99 -1.14
CA TRP A 227 16.49 1.17 -2.08
C TRP A 227 15.56 2.01 -2.99
N LEU A 228 14.93 3.06 -2.45
CA LEU A 228 14.09 3.98 -3.24
C LEU A 228 14.91 4.84 -4.20
N ALA A 229 16.14 5.20 -3.83
CA ALA A 229 17.05 6.01 -4.64
C ALA A 229 17.70 5.21 -5.79
N GLU A 230 17.77 3.88 -5.66
CA GLU A 230 18.29 3.02 -6.73
C GLU A 230 17.43 3.13 -7.98
N GLN A 231 18.03 3.59 -9.07
CA GLN A 231 17.36 3.55 -10.37
C GLN A 231 17.24 2.08 -10.84
N PRO A 232 16.05 1.66 -11.32
CA PRO A 232 15.95 0.35 -11.92
C PRO A 232 16.97 0.26 -13.05
N SER A 233 17.88 -0.70 -12.98
CA SER A 233 18.84 -0.96 -14.04
C SER A 233 18.06 -1.04 -15.36
N THR A 234 18.28 -0.07 -16.23
CA THR A 234 17.81 -0.11 -17.62
C THR A 234 18.53 -1.30 -18.23
N SER A 235 17.86 -2.45 -18.25
CA SER A 235 18.34 -3.59 -19.02
C SER A 235 18.47 -3.09 -20.45
N GLN A 236 19.71 -2.89 -20.89
CA GLN A 236 19.99 -2.59 -22.29
C GLN A 236 19.28 -3.64 -23.13
N LYS A 237 18.48 -3.14 -24.06
CA LYS A 237 17.77 -3.95 -25.07
C LYS A 237 18.76 -4.64 -25.96
#